data_f05a366067b4d21edac8b26681d0ccc7
#
_entry.id   f05a366067b4d21edac8b26681d0ccc7
#
_cell.length_a   1.000
_cell.length_b   1.000
_cell.length_c   1.000
_cell.angle_alpha   90.00
_cell.angle_beta   90.00
_cell.angle_gamma   90.00
#
_symmetry.space_group_name_H-M   'P 1'
#
loop_
_entity.id
_entity.type
_entity.pdbx_description
1 polymer ?
#
loop_
_entity_poly.entity_id
_entity_poly.type
_entity_poly.pdbx_seq_one_letter_code
_entity_poly.pdbx_strand_id
1 'polypeptide(L)'
;MGKNYTPEQKAEIQKRLTELVRTHGRMTFGELRRMTGLTIFTTRHYLEKAESCGELYQAGRSGIFPSEQAFRRWKQKREDARIARFLKTPEGV
;
A
#
# COMPACT_ATOMS: atom_id res chain seq x y z
N MET A 1 -1.84 18.07 -18.42
CA MET A 1 -2.30 18.29 -18.17
C MET A 1 -3.03 18.10 -17.45
N GLY A 2 -3.16 18.28 -16.88
CA GLY A 2 -3.81 17.94 -15.82
C GLY A 2 -5.21 18.00 -15.94
N LYS A 3 -5.81 17.04 -15.56
CA LYS A 3 -7.22 17.09 -15.48
C LYS A 3 -7.60 17.71 -14.19
N ASN A 4 -8.51 18.64 -14.28
CA ASN A 4 -9.07 19.24 -13.07
C ASN A 4 -10.23 18.38 -12.61
N TYR A 5 -10.10 17.77 -11.47
CA TYR A 5 -11.18 16.98 -10.89
C TYR A 5 -12.05 17.87 -10.01
N THR A 6 -13.34 17.60 -10.01
CA THR A 6 -14.24 18.26 -9.06
C THR A 6 -13.96 17.77 -7.67
N PRO A 7 -14.38 18.53 -6.62
CA PRO A 7 -14.19 18.04 -5.26
C PRO A 7 -14.77 16.66 -5.02
N GLU A 8 -15.91 16.37 -5.65
CA GLU A 8 -16.54 15.06 -5.51
C GLU A 8 -15.68 13.97 -6.15
N GLN A 9 -15.12 14.26 -7.32
CA GLN A 9 -14.24 13.30 -7.99
C GLN A 9 -12.97 13.08 -7.19
N LYS A 10 -12.44 14.13 -6.60
CA LYS A 10 -11.25 14.02 -5.77
C LYS A 10 -11.48 13.12 -4.58
N ALA A 11 -12.62 13.31 -3.91
CA ALA A 11 -12.96 12.47 -2.76
C ALA A 11 -13.16 11.02 -3.19
N GLU A 12 -13.76 10.82 -4.35
CA GLU A 12 -13.99 9.48 -4.86
C GLU A 12 -12.68 8.77 -5.17
N ILE A 13 -11.74 9.47 -5.77
CA ILE A 13 -10.43 8.89 -6.08
C ILE A 13 -9.72 8.45 -4.80
N GLN A 14 -9.69 9.32 -3.81
CA GLN A 14 -9.04 9.01 -2.55
C GLN A 14 -9.71 7.82 -1.86
N LYS A 15 -11.03 7.80 -1.86
CA LYS A 15 -11.79 6.71 -1.27
C LYS A 15 -11.50 5.39 -1.97
N ARG A 16 -11.46 5.41 -3.29
CA ARG A 16 -11.21 4.19 -4.04
C ARG A 16 -9.83 3.63 -3.78
N LEU A 17 -8.82 4.51 -3.73
CA LEU A 17 -7.47 4.06 -3.43
C LEU A 17 -7.40 3.44 -2.04
N THR A 18 -8.02 4.10 -1.07
CA THR A 18 -8.05 3.61 0.30
C THR A 18 -8.74 2.26 0.39
N GLU A 19 -9.88 2.12 -0.28
CA GLU A 19 -10.63 0.87 -0.25
C GLU A 19 -9.87 -0.28 -0.90
N LEU A 20 -9.20 0.01 -2.00
CA LEU A 20 -8.43 -1.04 -2.68
C LEU A 20 -7.32 -1.56 -1.76
N VAL A 21 -6.60 -0.66 -1.13
CA VAL A 21 -5.51 -1.08 -0.25
C VAL A 21 -6.06 -1.84 0.95
N ARG A 22 -7.17 -1.37 1.53
CA ARG A 22 -7.75 -2.05 2.68
C ARG A 22 -8.27 -3.42 2.34
N THR A 23 -8.85 -3.55 1.15
CA THR A 23 -9.37 -4.83 0.70
C THR A 23 -8.26 -5.84 0.48
N HIS A 24 -7.16 -5.40 -0.12
CA HIS A 24 -6.05 -6.29 -0.45
C HIS A 24 -5.03 -6.43 0.67
N GLY A 25 -5.07 -5.53 1.63
CA GLY A 25 -4.13 -5.56 2.76
C GLY A 25 -2.76 -4.98 2.46
N ARG A 26 -2.34 -5.04 1.22
CA ARG A 26 -1.07 -4.49 0.77
C ARG A 26 -1.10 -4.42 -0.74
N MET A 27 -0.68 -3.29 -1.28
CA MET A 27 -0.61 -3.14 -2.73
C MET A 27 0.63 -2.35 -3.09
N THR A 28 1.21 -2.66 -4.23
CA THR A 28 2.30 -1.85 -4.75
C THR A 28 1.73 -0.66 -5.51
N PHE A 29 2.58 0.33 -5.70
CA PHE A 29 2.21 1.52 -6.46
C PHE A 29 1.75 1.13 -7.88
N GLY A 30 2.50 0.22 -8.51
CA GLY A 30 2.15 -0.23 -9.85
C GLY A 30 0.82 -0.95 -9.91
N GLU A 31 0.52 -1.75 -8.91
CA GLU A 31 -0.76 -2.45 -8.86
C GLU A 31 -1.92 -1.47 -8.74
N LEU A 32 -1.77 -0.46 -7.89
CA LEU A 32 -2.79 0.56 -7.74
C LEU A 32 -3.02 1.30 -9.04
N ARG A 33 -1.95 1.67 -9.74
CA ARG A 33 -2.09 2.35 -11.01
C ARG A 33 -2.78 1.48 -12.04
N ARG A 34 -2.43 0.21 -12.07
CA ARG A 34 -3.02 -0.70 -13.03
C ARG A 34 -4.50 -0.88 -12.80
N MET A 35 -4.91 -0.96 -11.55
CA MET A 35 -6.31 -1.19 -11.21
C MET A 35 -7.16 0.06 -11.35
N THR A 36 -6.57 1.24 -11.20
CA THR A 36 -7.33 2.49 -11.25
C THR A 36 -7.17 3.23 -12.57
N GLY A 37 -6.11 2.95 -13.32
CA GLY A 37 -5.84 3.69 -14.55
C GLY A 37 -5.33 5.10 -14.33
N LEU A 38 -4.96 5.45 -13.11
CA LEU A 38 -4.50 6.79 -12.81
C LEU A 38 -3.05 7.01 -13.21
N THR A 39 -2.69 8.26 -13.46
CA THR A 39 -1.31 8.61 -13.76
C THR A 39 -0.45 8.49 -12.52
N ILE A 40 0.87 8.51 -12.74
CA ILE A 40 1.82 8.46 -11.63
C ILE A 40 1.59 9.63 -10.68
N PHE A 41 1.42 10.84 -11.25
CA PHE A 41 1.27 12.03 -10.43
C PHE A 41 -0.03 11.99 -9.62
N THR A 42 -1.12 11.60 -10.25
CA THR A 42 -2.41 11.55 -9.57
C THR A 42 -2.37 10.51 -8.46
N THR A 43 -1.83 9.33 -8.75
CA THR A 43 -1.75 8.28 -7.75
C THR A 43 -0.92 8.72 -6.56
N ARG A 44 0.25 9.29 -6.82
CA ARG A 44 1.13 9.74 -5.74
C ARG A 44 0.47 10.82 -4.90
N HIS A 45 -0.16 11.78 -5.57
CA HIS A 45 -0.81 12.88 -4.87
C HIS A 45 -1.87 12.37 -3.88
N TYR A 46 -2.73 11.48 -4.34
CA TYR A 46 -3.82 11.01 -3.48
C TYR A 46 -3.38 10.01 -2.44
N LEU A 47 -2.30 9.27 -2.71
CA LEU A 47 -1.73 8.42 -1.68
C LEU A 47 -1.14 9.25 -0.55
N GLU A 48 -0.43 10.32 -0.89
CA GLU A 48 0.12 11.21 0.13
C GLU A 48 -1.00 11.85 0.93
N LYS A 49 -2.06 12.22 0.26
CA LYS A 49 -3.19 12.83 0.93
C LYS A 49 -3.86 11.85 1.89
N ALA A 50 -4.06 10.62 1.44
CA ALA A 50 -4.65 9.59 2.29
C ALA A 50 -3.75 9.28 3.48
N GLU A 51 -2.44 9.27 3.28
CA GLU A 51 -1.51 9.03 4.38
C GLU A 51 -1.56 10.16 5.38
N SER A 52 -1.66 11.40 4.90
CA SER A 52 -1.78 12.55 5.79
C SER A 52 -3.04 12.49 6.63
N CYS A 53 -4.10 11.90 6.09
CA CYS A 53 -5.35 11.76 6.82
C CYS A 53 -5.36 10.53 7.73
N GLY A 54 -4.29 9.74 7.70
CA GLY A 54 -4.22 8.55 8.53
C GLY A 54 -4.97 7.36 7.96
N GLU A 55 -5.34 7.41 6.69
CA GLU A 55 -6.09 6.33 6.07
C GLU A 55 -5.22 5.23 5.48
N LEU A 56 -4.02 5.58 5.08
CA LEU A 56 -3.08 4.63 4.47
C LEU A 56 -1.68 4.89 5.01
N TYR A 57 -0.81 3.93 4.78
CA TYR A 57 0.59 4.04 5.17
C TYR A 57 1.46 3.61 3.99
N GLN A 58 2.37 4.48 3.57
CA GLN A 58 3.28 4.17 2.49
C GLN A 58 4.62 3.72 3.07
N ALA A 59 5.00 2.49 2.76
CA ALA A 59 6.21 1.89 3.31
C ALA A 59 7.31 1.78 2.26
N GLY A 60 7.41 2.74 1.38
CA GLY A 60 8.45 2.75 0.37
C GLY A 60 8.41 1.53 -0.52
N ARG A 61 9.52 0.83 -0.59
CA ARG A 61 9.60 -0.34 -1.45
C ARG A 61 8.69 -1.49 -1.02
N SER A 62 8.27 -1.48 0.22
CA SER A 62 7.41 -2.54 0.73
C SER A 62 5.97 -2.41 0.23
N GLY A 63 5.60 -1.23 -0.24
CA GLY A 63 4.27 -1.04 -0.78
C GLY A 63 3.41 -0.12 0.08
N ILE A 64 2.12 -0.16 -0.19
CA ILE A 64 1.15 0.66 0.51
C ILE A 64 0.28 -0.24 1.38
N PHE A 65 0.08 0.16 2.63
CA PHE A 65 -0.66 -0.61 3.62
C PHE A 65 -1.82 0.18 4.17
N PRO A 66 -2.84 -0.50 4.72
CA PRO A 66 -3.97 0.21 5.33
C PRO A 66 -3.55 1.06 6.54
N SER A 67 -2.49 0.67 7.24
CA SER A 67 -2.02 1.41 8.39
C SER A 67 -0.59 1.00 8.69
N GLU A 68 0.06 1.76 9.58
CA GLU A 68 1.41 1.43 10.00
C GLU A 68 1.41 0.10 10.74
N GLN A 69 0.36 -0.18 11.51
CA GLN A 69 0.26 -1.46 12.20
C GLN A 69 0.21 -2.62 11.22
N ALA A 70 -0.53 -2.45 10.13
CA ALA A 70 -0.61 -3.48 9.11
C ALA A 70 0.76 -3.74 8.50
N PHE A 71 1.52 -2.68 8.27
CA PHE A 71 2.88 -2.81 7.76
C PHE A 71 3.77 -3.55 8.76
N ARG A 72 3.67 -3.20 10.03
CA ARG A 72 4.50 -3.84 11.06
C ARG A 72 4.19 -5.32 11.18
N ARG A 73 2.92 -5.69 11.10
CA ARG A 73 2.53 -7.10 11.14
C ARG A 73 3.07 -7.85 9.95
N TRP A 74 2.95 -7.24 8.78
CA TRP A 74 3.45 -7.85 7.55
C TRP A 74 4.96 -8.05 7.62
N LYS A 75 5.66 -7.03 8.08
CA LYS A 75 7.11 -7.10 8.22
C LYS A 75 7.51 -8.16 9.23
N GLN A 76 6.81 -8.22 10.34
CA GLN A 76 7.09 -9.20 11.38
C GLN A 76 6.88 -10.61 10.86
N LYS A 77 5.80 -10.83 10.14
CA LYS A 77 5.54 -12.14 9.55
C LYS A 77 6.64 -12.55 8.57
N ARG A 78 7.11 -11.60 7.80
CA ARG A 78 8.19 -11.89 6.85
C ARG A 78 9.47 -12.27 7.59
N GLU A 79 9.78 -11.57 8.66
CA GLU A 79 10.96 -11.86 9.43
C GLU A 79 10.83 -13.20 10.13
N ASP A 80 9.66 -13.48 10.68
CA ASP A 80 9.41 -14.77 11.33
C ASP A 80 9.55 -15.91 10.34
N ALA A 81 9.00 -15.75 9.15
CA ALA A 81 9.09 -16.77 8.12
C ALA A 81 10.54 -16.99 7.70
N ARG A 82 11.30 -15.91 7.62
CA ARG A 82 12.71 -15.99 7.25
C ARG A 82 13.51 -16.73 8.33
N ILE A 83 13.26 -16.39 9.58
CA ILE A 83 13.93 -17.03 10.71
C ILE A 83 13.55 -18.50 10.78
N ALA A 84 12.27 -18.78 10.61
CA ALA A 84 11.80 -20.16 10.65
C ALA A 84 12.45 -21.00 9.56
N ARG A 85 12.58 -20.42 8.37
CA ARG A 85 13.22 -21.12 7.27
C ARG A 85 14.68 -21.38 7.58
N PHE A 86 15.34 -20.39 8.14
CA PHE A 86 16.73 -20.51 8.52
C PHE A 86 16.94 -21.59 9.57
N LEU A 87 16.07 -21.60 10.57
CA LEU A 87 16.16 -22.59 11.66
C LEU A 87 15.80 -23.99 11.21
N LYS A 88 14.97 -24.10 10.20
CA LYS A 88 14.59 -25.40 9.69
C LYS A 88 15.63 -26.02 8.82
N THR A 89 16.58 -25.26 8.40
CA THR A 89 17.65 -25.80 7.60
C THR A 89 18.38 -26.78 8.49
N PRO A 90 18.46 -27.94 8.09
CA PRO A 90 18.98 -28.90 8.99
C PRO A 90 20.34 -28.83 9.05
N GLU A 91 20.51 -28.66 9.36
CA GLU A 91 21.33 -28.77 9.55
C GLU A 91 21.56 -29.75 9.67
N GLY A 92 21.78 -29.92 9.37
CA GLY A 92 21.90 -30.83 9.47
C GLY A 92 21.37 -31.51 9.45
N VAL A 93 21.15 -31.40 9.41
CA VAL A 93 20.75 -32.13 9.43
C VAL A 93 21.00 -32.56 9.23
#